data_81af9298cfdb886e490364e6923be9f8
#
_entry.id   81af9298cfdb886e490364e6923be9f8
#
_cell.length_a   1.000
_cell.length_b   1.000
_cell.length_c   1.000
_cell.angle_alpha   90.00
_cell.angle_beta   90.00
_cell.angle_gamma   90.00
#
_symmetry.space_group_name_H-M   'P 1'
#
loop_
_entity.id
_entity.type
_entity.pdbx_description
1 polymer ?
#
loop_
_entity_poly.entity_id
_entity_poly.type
_entity_poly.pdbx_seq_one_letter_code
_entity_poly.pdbx_strand_id
1 'polypeptide(L)'
;MKWSLLELNKYKEEPLVFSETLHLKEELLQRDDTLLDVSPIKVEGLLAVNKSEYLLHYTIQVTVTVPSSRSLEPVALPMKITVDEVFMTKEQMDTRDERFAAEEIILLDKPTIDLDESVEDNILLSIPIQVLTEEEQNSQEMPSGNDWEVISEEAYLESKQKAAEQTVDPRLAKLSELLSDNAEEEDNS
;
A
#
# COMPACT_ATOMS: atom_id res chain seq x y z
N MET A 1 1.58 6.41 23.59
CA MET A 1 0.49 7.01 24.42
C MET A 1 -0.57 5.96 24.67
N LYS A 2 -0.97 5.73 25.96
CA LYS A 2 -1.89 4.63 26.31
C LYS A 2 -3.00 5.16 27.19
N TRP A 3 -4.22 4.73 26.92
CA TRP A 3 -5.40 5.09 27.73
C TRP A 3 -6.02 3.85 28.36
N SER A 4 -6.26 3.92 29.66
CA SER A 4 -7.01 2.87 30.32
C SER A 4 -8.52 3.05 30.06
N LEU A 5 -9.27 1.96 29.91
CA LEU A 5 -10.71 2.03 29.69
C LEU A 5 -11.44 2.72 30.86
N LEU A 6 -10.87 2.66 32.09
CA LEU A 6 -11.38 3.37 33.26
C LEU A 6 -11.26 4.89 33.13
N GLU A 7 -10.16 5.38 32.56
CA GLU A 7 -9.98 6.80 32.27
C GLU A 7 -10.91 7.28 31.18
N LEU A 8 -11.05 6.47 30.12
CA LEU A 8 -11.92 6.76 28.98
C LEU A 8 -13.40 6.85 29.35
N ASN A 9 -13.83 6.22 30.43
CA ASN A 9 -15.20 6.35 30.93
C ASN A 9 -15.62 7.80 31.27
N LYS A 10 -14.66 8.73 31.46
CA LYS A 10 -14.92 10.16 31.68
C LYS A 10 -15.35 10.89 30.41
N TYR A 11 -15.06 10.30 29.23
CA TYR A 11 -15.27 10.90 27.92
C TYR A 11 -16.50 10.34 27.17
N LYS A 12 -17.51 9.85 27.91
CA LYS A 12 -18.75 9.32 27.34
C LYS A 12 -19.67 10.37 26.72
N GLU A 13 -19.57 11.62 27.21
CA GLU A 13 -20.40 12.73 26.76
C GLU A 13 -19.69 13.61 25.72
N GLU A 14 -18.35 13.72 25.81
CA GLU A 14 -17.52 14.49 24.89
C GLU A 14 -16.32 13.65 24.46
N PRO A 15 -16.02 13.57 23.15
CA PRO A 15 -14.85 12.83 22.66
C PRO A 15 -13.54 13.38 23.24
N LEU A 16 -12.59 12.50 23.52
CA LEU A 16 -11.24 12.89 23.87
C LEU A 16 -10.50 13.34 22.61
N VAL A 17 -10.24 14.64 22.48
CA VAL A 17 -9.43 15.19 21.40
C VAL A 17 -7.97 15.22 21.83
N PHE A 18 -7.06 14.80 20.95
CA PHE A 18 -5.62 14.79 21.20
C PHE A 18 -4.83 15.29 20.00
N SER A 19 -3.67 15.90 20.29
CA SER A 19 -2.68 16.32 19.31
C SER A 19 -1.31 16.16 19.94
N GLU A 20 -0.53 15.21 19.41
CA GLU A 20 0.73 14.79 20.03
C GLU A 20 1.82 14.61 18.97
N THR A 21 3.07 14.68 19.42
CA THR A 21 4.23 14.31 18.61
C THR A 21 4.91 13.11 19.23
N LEU A 22 4.84 11.99 18.54
CA LEU A 22 5.41 10.72 18.99
C LEU A 22 6.83 10.53 18.44
N HIS A 23 7.67 9.87 19.23
CA HIS A 23 9.06 9.55 18.87
C HIS A 23 9.24 8.02 18.89
N LEU A 24 8.71 7.34 17.87
CA LEU A 24 8.67 5.87 17.76
C LEU A 24 9.70 5.34 16.73
N LYS A 25 10.77 6.10 16.49
CA LYS A 25 11.79 5.71 15.52
C LYS A 25 12.45 4.37 15.89
N GLU A 26 12.85 4.20 17.15
CA GLU A 26 13.57 3.00 17.59
C GLU A 26 12.68 1.76 17.52
N GLU A 27 11.41 1.91 17.90
CA GLU A 27 10.41 0.86 17.88
C GLU A 27 10.11 0.42 16.43
N LEU A 28 9.88 1.37 15.52
CA LEU A 28 9.63 1.10 14.10
C LEU A 28 10.83 0.43 13.42
N LEU A 29 12.06 0.90 13.67
CA LEU A 29 13.29 0.28 13.13
C LEU A 29 13.54 -1.13 13.69
N GLN A 30 13.03 -1.46 14.89
CA GLN A 30 13.11 -2.83 15.43
C GLN A 30 12.08 -3.77 14.80
N ARG A 31 10.94 -3.23 14.36
CA ARG A 31 9.85 -4.02 13.76
C ARG A 31 10.08 -4.28 12.27
N ASP A 32 10.70 -3.33 11.57
CA ASP A 32 11.00 -3.45 10.14
C ASP A 32 12.44 -2.97 9.88
N ASP A 33 13.31 -3.90 9.56
CA ASP A 33 14.73 -3.69 9.26
C ASP A 33 14.98 -3.05 7.88
N THR A 34 13.96 -2.93 7.06
CA THR A 34 14.03 -2.20 5.78
C THR A 34 13.95 -0.69 5.95
N LEU A 35 13.45 -0.20 7.09
CA LEU A 35 13.41 1.22 7.41
C LEU A 35 14.81 1.76 7.68
N LEU A 36 15.18 2.88 7.07
CA LEU A 36 16.45 3.56 7.28
C LEU A 36 16.34 4.70 8.30
N ASP A 37 15.23 5.44 8.24
CA ASP A 37 14.96 6.56 9.15
C ASP A 37 13.47 6.86 9.27
N VAL A 38 13.06 7.46 10.40
CA VAL A 38 11.69 7.91 10.67
C VAL A 38 11.72 9.27 11.36
N SER A 39 11.02 10.25 10.81
CA SER A 39 10.87 11.56 11.44
C SER A 39 9.99 11.51 12.68
N PRO A 40 9.98 12.54 13.55
CA PRO A 40 8.95 12.70 14.56
C PRO A 40 7.55 12.61 13.93
N ILE A 41 6.65 11.87 14.58
CA ILE A 41 5.32 11.52 14.07
C ILE A 41 4.31 12.47 14.69
N LYS A 42 3.66 13.30 13.89
CA LYS A 42 2.56 14.13 14.34
C LYS A 42 1.26 13.36 14.23
N VAL A 43 0.52 13.30 15.31
CA VAL A 43 -0.75 12.57 15.40
C VAL A 43 -1.81 13.51 15.98
N GLU A 44 -2.90 13.69 15.25
CA GLU A 44 -4.04 14.50 15.65
C GLU A 44 -5.33 13.71 15.46
N GLY A 45 -6.19 13.69 16.47
CA GLY A 45 -7.40 12.90 16.36
C GLY A 45 -8.33 13.03 17.54
N LEU A 46 -9.30 12.14 17.56
CA LEU A 46 -10.30 12.03 18.61
C LEU A 46 -10.59 10.56 18.93
N LEU A 47 -10.93 10.31 20.18
CA LEU A 47 -11.42 9.04 20.66
C LEU A 47 -12.81 9.23 21.24
N ALA A 48 -13.81 8.63 20.61
CA ALA A 48 -15.18 8.63 21.08
C ALA A 48 -15.49 7.35 21.86
N VAL A 49 -16.13 7.51 23.01
CA VAL A 49 -16.45 6.41 23.92
C VAL A 49 -17.95 6.17 23.91
N ASN A 50 -18.38 5.10 23.26
CA ASN A 50 -19.75 4.65 23.24
C ASN A 50 -19.98 3.53 24.27
N LYS A 51 -21.24 3.19 24.52
CA LYS A 51 -21.57 2.07 25.41
C LYS A 51 -21.14 0.71 24.86
N SER A 52 -21.13 0.59 23.52
CA SER A 52 -20.88 -0.66 22.78
C SER A 52 -19.46 -0.75 22.23
N GLU A 53 -18.73 0.37 22.09
CA GLU A 53 -17.48 0.44 21.34
C GLU A 53 -16.67 1.68 21.69
N TYR A 54 -15.38 1.66 21.29
CA TYR A 54 -14.48 2.81 21.31
C TYR A 54 -14.07 3.11 19.85
N LEU A 55 -14.33 4.33 19.40
CA LEU A 55 -14.00 4.80 18.05
C LEU A 55 -12.78 5.70 18.12
N LEU A 56 -11.70 5.29 17.49
CA LEU A 56 -10.47 6.06 17.38
C LEU A 56 -10.31 6.55 15.94
N HIS A 57 -10.43 7.87 15.76
CA HIS A 57 -10.22 8.53 14.47
C HIS A 57 -9.03 9.47 14.58
N TYR A 58 -8.01 9.30 13.73
CA TYR A 58 -6.83 10.16 13.77
C TYR A 58 -6.12 10.26 12.45
N THR A 59 -5.28 11.30 12.33
CA THR A 59 -4.41 11.52 11.16
C THR A 59 -2.96 11.50 11.62
N ILE A 60 -2.14 10.72 10.92
CA ILE A 60 -0.69 10.63 11.08
C ILE A 60 -0.02 11.48 10.01
N GLN A 61 1.00 12.25 10.38
CA GLN A 61 1.92 12.91 9.46
C GLN A 61 3.34 12.51 9.83
N VAL A 62 4.02 11.84 8.93
CA VAL A 62 5.37 11.31 9.14
C VAL A 62 6.15 11.29 7.81
N THR A 63 7.47 11.38 7.90
CA THR A 63 8.37 11.07 6.78
C THR A 63 9.17 9.83 7.14
N VAL A 64 9.02 8.76 6.39
CA VAL A 64 9.84 7.53 6.50
C VAL A 64 10.88 7.53 5.39
N THR A 65 12.08 7.06 5.72
CA THR A 65 13.13 6.84 4.72
C THR A 65 13.30 5.35 4.52
N VAL A 66 13.14 4.90 3.28
CA VAL A 66 13.26 3.50 2.87
C VAL A 66 14.18 3.40 1.66
N PRO A 67 14.82 2.25 1.41
CA PRO A 67 15.61 2.07 0.19
C PRO A 67 14.71 2.00 -1.04
N SER A 68 15.16 2.56 -2.15
CA SER A 68 14.54 2.35 -3.46
C SER A 68 14.46 0.86 -3.78
N SER A 69 13.36 0.43 -4.35
CA SER A 69 13.17 -0.97 -4.80
C SER A 69 14.08 -1.35 -5.99
N ARG A 70 14.77 -0.38 -6.59
CA ARG A 70 15.62 -0.60 -7.76
C ARG A 70 17.09 -0.37 -7.46
N SER A 71 17.47 0.82 -6.98
CA SER A 71 18.86 1.20 -6.74
C SER A 71 19.34 0.98 -5.31
N LEU A 72 18.41 0.76 -4.36
CA LEU A 72 18.64 0.74 -2.92
C LEU A 72 19.07 2.11 -2.34
N GLU A 73 19.00 3.16 -3.10
CA GLU A 73 19.25 4.52 -2.60
C GLU A 73 18.15 4.94 -1.62
N PRO A 74 18.49 5.70 -0.57
CA PRO A 74 17.52 6.14 0.41
C PRO A 74 16.50 7.13 -0.20
N VAL A 75 15.22 6.82 -0.04
CA VAL A 75 14.10 7.65 -0.50
C VAL A 75 13.28 8.10 0.70
N ALA A 76 13.09 9.40 0.84
CA ALA A 76 12.24 9.99 1.85
C ALA A 76 10.78 10.03 1.37
N LEU A 77 9.89 9.35 2.08
CA LEU A 77 8.46 9.29 1.79
C LEU A 77 7.68 10.10 2.81
N PRO A 78 7.21 11.31 2.46
CA PRO A 78 6.25 12.03 3.29
C PRO A 78 4.89 11.35 3.19
N MET A 79 4.34 10.91 4.31
CA MET A 79 3.06 10.23 4.39
C MET A 79 2.07 11.02 5.25
N LYS A 80 0.82 11.04 4.81
CA LYS A 80 -0.33 11.51 5.56
C LYS A 80 -1.38 10.40 5.54
N ILE A 81 -1.60 9.77 6.69
CA ILE A 81 -2.46 8.60 6.85
C ILE A 81 -3.63 9.00 7.72
N THR A 82 -4.85 8.69 7.30
CA THR A 82 -6.04 8.82 8.12
C THR A 82 -6.50 7.43 8.52
N VAL A 83 -6.74 7.24 9.81
CA VAL A 83 -7.05 5.96 10.42
C VAL A 83 -8.37 6.04 11.15
N ASP A 84 -9.20 5.03 10.96
CA ASP A 84 -10.46 4.80 11.64
C ASP A 84 -10.44 3.39 12.24
N GLU A 85 -10.41 3.29 13.55
CA GLU A 85 -10.36 2.00 14.26
C GLU A 85 -11.50 1.90 15.27
N VAL A 86 -12.09 0.71 15.32
CA VAL A 86 -13.15 0.37 16.26
C VAL A 86 -12.63 -0.67 17.24
N PHE A 87 -12.58 -0.33 18.51
CA PHE A 87 -12.16 -1.24 19.57
C PHE A 87 -13.36 -1.70 20.40
N MET A 88 -13.37 -2.97 20.76
CA MET A 88 -14.36 -3.57 21.65
C MET A 88 -13.72 -4.48 22.67
N THR A 89 -14.34 -4.55 23.86
CA THR A 89 -14.06 -5.62 24.82
C THR A 89 -14.82 -6.90 24.43
N LYS A 90 -14.39 -8.05 24.95
CA LYS A 90 -15.11 -9.33 24.74
C LYS A 90 -16.58 -9.24 25.16
N GLU A 91 -16.86 -8.59 26.28
CA GLU A 91 -18.22 -8.41 26.79
C GLU A 91 -19.11 -7.57 25.85
N GLN A 92 -18.53 -6.53 25.24
CA GLN A 92 -19.22 -5.70 24.25
C GLN A 92 -19.48 -6.48 22.96
N MET A 93 -18.52 -7.28 22.53
CA MET A 93 -18.65 -8.12 21.35
C MET A 93 -19.74 -9.18 21.50
N ASP A 94 -19.82 -9.85 22.66
CA ASP A 94 -20.83 -10.88 22.95
C ASP A 94 -22.26 -10.32 23.00
N THR A 95 -22.43 -9.03 23.26
CA THR A 95 -23.73 -8.35 23.31
C THR A 95 -24.11 -7.67 22.00
N ARG A 96 -23.25 -7.70 20.98
CA ARG A 96 -23.47 -7.05 19.70
C ARG A 96 -24.50 -7.78 18.83
N ASP A 97 -25.37 -7.02 18.18
CA ASP A 97 -26.31 -7.53 17.19
C ASP A 97 -25.54 -7.87 15.89
N GLU A 98 -25.66 -9.10 15.38
CA GLU A 98 -24.96 -9.61 14.17
C GLU A 98 -25.17 -8.76 12.90
N ARG A 99 -26.15 -7.87 12.90
CA ARG A 99 -26.46 -6.98 11.78
C ARG A 99 -25.37 -5.93 11.48
N PHE A 100 -24.44 -5.70 12.41
CA PHE A 100 -23.33 -4.74 12.26
C PHE A 100 -21.96 -5.42 12.02
N ALA A 101 -21.95 -6.64 11.52
CA ALA A 101 -20.75 -7.48 11.33
C ALA A 101 -19.78 -7.01 10.23
N ALA A 102 -20.06 -5.90 9.53
CA ALA A 102 -19.28 -5.45 8.37
C ALA A 102 -18.10 -4.51 8.73
N GLU A 103 -17.94 -4.10 9.97
CA GLU A 103 -16.84 -3.25 10.41
C GLU A 103 -15.67 -4.09 10.95
N GLU A 104 -14.47 -3.73 10.56
CA GLU A 104 -13.24 -4.28 11.13
C GLU A 104 -13.13 -3.86 12.60
N ILE A 105 -13.24 -4.83 13.52
CA ILE A 105 -13.22 -4.61 14.96
C ILE A 105 -11.93 -5.17 15.53
N ILE A 106 -11.25 -4.34 16.30
CA ILE A 106 -10.08 -4.74 17.06
C ILE A 106 -10.54 -5.16 18.47
N LEU A 107 -10.35 -6.44 18.78
CA LEU A 107 -10.73 -6.97 20.09
C LEU A 107 -9.64 -6.63 21.12
N LEU A 108 -10.03 -5.97 22.20
CA LEU A 108 -9.11 -5.60 23.27
C LEU A 108 -8.81 -6.82 24.17
N ASP A 109 -7.57 -7.27 24.19
CA ASP A 109 -7.09 -8.30 25.13
C ASP A 109 -6.77 -7.73 26.50
N LYS A 110 -6.47 -6.43 26.56
CA LYS A 110 -6.17 -5.69 27.80
C LYS A 110 -7.14 -4.52 27.94
N PRO A 111 -7.41 -4.06 29.16
CA PRO A 111 -8.30 -2.91 29.39
C PRO A 111 -7.61 -1.57 29.06
N THR A 112 -6.89 -1.50 27.96
CA THR A 112 -6.14 -0.32 27.51
C THR A 112 -6.16 -0.22 25.99
N ILE A 113 -6.28 1.00 25.46
CA ILE A 113 -6.07 1.32 24.04
C ILE A 113 -4.68 1.96 23.94
N ASP A 114 -3.85 1.42 23.06
CA ASP A 114 -2.47 1.83 22.83
C ASP A 114 -2.35 2.57 21.50
N LEU A 115 -2.22 3.91 21.54
CA LEU A 115 -2.06 4.72 20.35
C LEU A 115 -0.71 4.47 19.68
N ASP A 116 0.36 4.22 20.43
CA ASP A 116 1.69 4.02 19.87
C ASP A 116 1.70 2.77 18.97
N GLU A 117 1.12 1.66 19.47
CA GLU A 117 0.99 0.41 18.72
C GLU A 117 0.15 0.58 17.45
N SER A 118 -1.01 1.26 17.57
CA SER A 118 -1.88 1.56 16.43
C SER A 118 -1.18 2.43 15.38
N VAL A 119 -0.43 3.46 15.80
CA VAL A 119 0.33 4.34 14.88
C VAL A 119 1.45 3.58 14.17
N GLU A 120 2.20 2.74 14.88
CA GLU A 120 3.26 1.91 14.30
C GLU A 120 2.69 0.97 13.23
N ASP A 121 1.62 0.25 13.54
CA ASP A 121 0.96 -0.69 12.61
C ASP A 121 0.50 0.02 11.35
N ASN A 122 -0.17 1.16 11.49
CA ASN A 122 -0.71 1.90 10.34
C ASN A 122 0.39 2.54 9.49
N ILE A 123 1.51 2.97 10.08
CA ILE A 123 2.66 3.44 9.29
C ILE A 123 3.24 2.31 8.46
N LEU A 124 3.54 1.15 9.07
CA LEU A 124 4.12 0.00 8.38
C LEU A 124 3.22 -0.52 7.26
N LEU A 125 1.92 -0.60 7.49
CA LEU A 125 0.94 -1.02 6.48
C LEU A 125 0.78 -0.03 5.33
N SER A 126 1.10 1.25 5.55
CA SER A 126 0.95 2.31 4.56
C SER A 126 2.19 2.51 3.67
N ILE A 127 3.30 1.86 3.97
CA ILE A 127 4.49 1.91 3.11
C ILE A 127 4.19 1.18 1.80
N PRO A 128 4.35 1.83 0.63
CA PRO A 128 4.08 1.19 -0.64
C PRO A 128 5.10 0.06 -0.92
N ILE A 129 4.63 -1.01 -1.56
CA ILE A 129 5.46 -2.17 -1.92
C ILE A 129 6.61 -1.78 -2.87
N GLN A 130 6.39 -0.77 -3.71
CA GLN A 130 7.39 -0.27 -4.64
C GLN A 130 7.68 1.19 -4.36
N VAL A 131 8.92 1.49 -4.01
CA VAL A 131 9.45 2.84 -3.81
C VAL A 131 10.55 3.08 -4.82
N LEU A 132 10.48 4.19 -5.53
CA LEU A 132 11.45 4.60 -6.55
C LEU A 132 11.91 6.03 -6.27
N THR A 133 13.17 6.35 -6.61
CA THR A 133 13.65 7.73 -6.61
C THR A 133 12.97 8.55 -7.71
N GLU A 134 13.00 9.87 -7.63
CA GLU A 134 12.45 10.74 -8.68
C GLU A 134 13.11 10.52 -10.05
N GLU A 135 14.41 10.19 -10.05
CA GLU A 135 15.15 9.86 -11.26
C GLU A 135 14.69 8.53 -11.86
N GLU A 136 14.47 7.53 -11.02
CA GLU A 136 13.98 6.21 -11.44
C GLU A 136 12.54 6.23 -11.95
N GLN A 137 11.69 7.08 -11.36
CA GLN A 137 10.32 7.28 -11.84
C GLN A 137 10.27 7.94 -13.22
N ASN A 138 11.19 8.85 -13.49
CA ASN A 138 11.26 9.58 -14.76
C ASN A 138 12.12 8.86 -15.82
N SER A 139 12.98 7.92 -15.44
CA SER A 139 13.81 7.16 -16.36
C SER A 139 13.02 6.03 -16.99
N GLN A 140 13.03 5.97 -18.32
CA GLN A 140 12.59 4.80 -19.08
C GLN A 140 13.67 3.70 -19.12
N GLU A 141 14.85 3.97 -18.58
CA GLU A 141 15.94 3.00 -18.53
C GLU A 141 15.63 1.94 -17.49
N MET A 142 15.38 0.74 -17.98
CA MET A 142 15.22 -0.44 -17.17
C MET A 142 16.59 -1.09 -16.89
N PRO A 143 16.77 -1.76 -15.74
CA PRO A 143 18.02 -2.45 -15.45
C PRO A 143 18.30 -3.52 -16.51
N SER A 144 19.54 -3.55 -16.99
CA SER A 144 20.01 -4.54 -17.96
C SER A 144 21.36 -5.12 -17.53
N GLY A 145 21.63 -6.33 -17.93
CA GLY A 145 22.91 -7.03 -17.71
C GLY A 145 23.49 -7.55 -19.01
N ASN A 146 24.60 -8.28 -18.92
CA ASN A 146 25.29 -8.78 -20.12
C ASN A 146 24.44 -9.74 -20.98
N ASP A 147 23.54 -10.51 -20.33
CA ASP A 147 22.73 -11.54 -20.99
C ASP A 147 21.22 -11.41 -20.69
N TRP A 148 20.81 -10.31 -20.04
CA TRP A 148 19.41 -10.06 -19.70
C TRP A 148 19.08 -8.56 -19.74
N GLU A 149 17.84 -8.26 -20.05
CA GLU A 149 17.27 -6.91 -20.10
C GLU A 149 15.85 -6.95 -19.51
N VAL A 150 15.53 -5.99 -18.65
CA VAL A 150 14.15 -5.77 -18.21
C VAL A 150 13.52 -4.78 -19.18
N ILE A 151 12.41 -5.14 -19.77
CA ILE A 151 11.64 -4.29 -20.69
C ILE A 151 10.26 -4.04 -20.10
N SER A 152 9.66 -2.88 -20.36
CA SER A 152 8.28 -2.59 -19.98
C SER A 152 7.31 -3.49 -20.76
N GLU A 153 6.10 -3.69 -20.22
CA GLU A 153 5.06 -4.46 -20.91
C GLU A 153 4.74 -3.89 -22.30
N GLU A 154 4.73 -2.57 -22.41
CA GLU A 154 4.50 -1.87 -23.68
C GLU A 154 5.61 -2.18 -24.71
N ALA A 155 6.88 -2.06 -24.29
CA ALA A 155 8.03 -2.39 -25.14
C ALA A 155 8.07 -3.88 -25.54
N TYR A 156 7.65 -4.76 -24.63
CA TYR A 156 7.50 -6.19 -24.92
C TYR A 156 6.43 -6.45 -25.98
N LEU A 157 5.26 -5.83 -25.83
CA LEU A 157 4.16 -5.98 -26.81
C LEU A 157 4.55 -5.44 -28.18
N GLU A 158 5.23 -4.28 -28.24
CA GLU A 158 5.76 -3.75 -29.52
C GLU A 158 6.81 -4.66 -30.14
N SER A 159 7.74 -5.21 -29.35
CA SER A 159 8.75 -6.13 -29.86
C SER A 159 8.13 -7.42 -30.39
N LYS A 160 7.09 -7.91 -29.72
CA LYS A 160 6.35 -9.10 -30.14
C LYS A 160 5.53 -8.86 -31.43
N GLN A 161 4.92 -7.68 -31.57
CA GLN A 161 4.24 -7.31 -32.80
C GLN A 161 5.21 -7.21 -33.98
N LYS A 162 6.34 -6.51 -33.80
CA LYS A 162 7.39 -6.40 -34.81
C LYS A 162 7.98 -7.77 -35.19
N ALA A 163 8.17 -8.66 -34.22
CA ALA A 163 8.64 -10.02 -34.48
C ALA A 163 7.58 -10.85 -35.22
N ALA A 164 6.30 -10.68 -34.93
CA ALA A 164 5.22 -11.37 -35.65
C ALA A 164 5.08 -10.89 -37.10
N GLU A 165 5.32 -9.61 -37.38
CA GLU A 165 5.33 -9.05 -38.75
C GLU A 165 6.57 -9.49 -39.57
N GLN A 166 7.69 -9.77 -38.89
CA GLN A 166 8.94 -10.17 -39.58
C GLN A 166 9.14 -11.68 -39.72
N THR A 167 8.43 -12.50 -38.95
CA THR A 167 8.50 -13.97 -39.06
C THR A 167 7.33 -14.51 -39.84
N VAL A 168 7.35 -14.37 -41.13
CA VAL A 168 6.64 -15.30 -42.01
C VAL A 168 7.39 -16.62 -41.92
N ASP A 169 6.80 -17.63 -41.24
CA ASP A 169 7.38 -18.97 -41.21
C ASP A 169 7.71 -19.40 -42.65
N PRO A 170 8.98 -19.73 -42.98
CA PRO A 170 9.36 -20.12 -44.35
C PRO A 170 8.52 -21.26 -44.91
N ARG A 171 7.89 -22.07 -44.06
CA ARG A 171 6.96 -23.14 -44.42
C ARG A 171 5.59 -22.61 -44.88
N LEU A 172 5.19 -21.43 -44.38
CA LEU A 172 3.93 -20.78 -44.74
C LEU A 172 4.10 -19.75 -45.87
N ALA A 173 5.33 -19.36 -46.23
CA ALA A 173 5.61 -18.42 -47.30
C ALA A 173 5.00 -18.90 -48.65
N LYS A 174 5.09 -20.20 -48.94
CA LYS A 174 4.46 -20.80 -50.14
C LYS A 174 2.93 -20.79 -50.12
N LEU A 175 2.30 -20.75 -48.95
CA LEU A 175 0.85 -20.66 -48.81
C LEU A 175 0.36 -19.21 -49.04
N SER A 176 1.14 -18.22 -48.64
CA SER A 176 0.81 -16.82 -48.92
C SER A 176 0.92 -16.47 -50.42
N GLU A 177 1.87 -17.06 -51.14
CA GLU A 177 1.95 -16.93 -52.59
C GLU A 177 0.73 -17.54 -53.33
N LEU A 178 0.24 -18.69 -52.85
CA LEU A 178 -0.96 -19.34 -53.42
C LEU A 178 -2.26 -18.58 -53.10
N LEU A 179 -2.31 -17.85 -52.02
CA LEU A 179 -3.46 -17.01 -51.68
C LEU A 179 -3.49 -15.70 -52.46
N SER A 180 -2.32 -15.14 -52.81
CA SER A 180 -2.24 -13.94 -53.65
C SER A 180 -2.57 -14.26 -55.13
N ASP A 181 -2.18 -15.42 -55.63
CA ASP A 181 -2.50 -15.87 -57.03
C ASP A 181 -4.00 -16.13 -57.20
N ASN A 182 -4.70 -16.63 -56.18
CA ASN A 182 -6.16 -16.84 -56.27
C ASN A 182 -6.99 -15.54 -56.17
N ALA A 183 -6.44 -14.46 -55.64
CA ALA A 183 -7.14 -13.18 -55.57
C ALA A 183 -7.15 -12.42 -56.92
N GLU A 184 -6.21 -12.71 -57.81
CA GLU A 184 -6.13 -12.08 -59.16
C GLU A 184 -7.03 -12.76 -60.18
N GLU A 185 -7.49 -13.99 -59.95
CA GLU A 185 -8.38 -14.72 -60.90
C GLU A 185 -9.89 -14.42 -60.68
N GLU A 186 -10.29 -13.90 -59.50
CA GLU A 186 -11.72 -13.55 -59.25
C GLU A 186 -12.13 -12.15 -59.71
N ASP A 187 -11.19 -11.27 -60.07
CA ASP A 187 -11.51 -9.89 -60.53
C ASP A 187 -11.60 -9.77 -62.07
N ASN A 188 -11.54 -10.89 -62.81
CA ASN A 188 -11.53 -10.90 -64.26
C ASN A 188 -12.63 -11.78 -64.89
N SER A 189 -13.80 -11.93 -64.18
CA SER A 189 -14.99 -12.61 -64.74
C SER A 189 -16.24 -11.78 -64.60
#